data_d39f8582c1bb6cdd41ced0c0267de953
#
_entry.id   d39f8582c1bb6cdd41ced0c0267de953
#
_cell.length_a   1.000
_cell.length_b   1.000
_cell.length_c   1.000
_cell.angle_alpha   90.00
_cell.angle_beta   90.00
_cell.angle_gamma   90.00
#
_symmetry.space_group_name_H-M   'P 1'
#
loop_
_entity.id
_entity.type
_entity.pdbx_description
1 polymer ?
#
loop_
_entity_poly.entity_id
_entity_poly.type
_entity_poly.pdbx_seq_one_letter_code
_entity_poly.pdbx_strand_id
1 'polypeptide(L)'
;MSDNDTIVAQATPPGSGGVGILRISGFKAREVAETVLGKLPKPRYADYLPFKDADGSVLDQGIALWFPGPNSFTGEDVLELQGHGGPVILDLLLKRILTIPGLRIARPGEFSERA
;
A
#
# COMPACT_ATOMS: atom_id res chain seq x y z
N MET A 1 1.03 -19.20 9.11
CA MET A 1 0.51 -17.89 8.68
C MET A 1 -0.89 -18.06 8.13
N SER A 2 -1.74 -17.13 8.46
CA SER A 2 -3.13 -17.16 8.04
C SER A 2 -3.28 -16.54 6.64
N ASP A 3 -4.14 -17.11 5.81
CA ASP A 3 -4.52 -16.52 4.53
C ASP A 3 -5.31 -15.21 4.73
N ASN A 4 -5.72 -14.92 5.97
CA ASN A 4 -6.44 -13.68 6.32
C ASN A 4 -5.52 -12.52 6.68
N ASP A 5 -4.20 -12.73 6.69
CA ASP A 5 -3.26 -11.64 6.93
C ASP A 5 -3.35 -10.62 5.80
N THR A 6 -3.22 -9.35 6.17
CA THR A 6 -3.09 -8.29 5.17
C THR A 6 -1.63 -8.24 4.72
N ILE A 7 -1.42 -8.22 3.43
CA ILE A 7 -0.09 -8.30 2.83
C ILE A 7 0.26 -7.02 2.11
N VAL A 8 1.56 -6.72 2.09
CA VAL A 8 2.09 -5.57 1.35
C VAL A 8 3.26 -6.03 0.49
N ALA A 9 3.33 -5.51 -0.72
CA ALA A 9 4.43 -5.79 -1.63
C ALA A 9 4.76 -4.57 -2.47
N GLN A 10 6.02 -4.50 -2.89
CA GLN A 10 6.43 -3.56 -3.91
C GLN A 10 6.00 -4.12 -5.26
N ALA A 11 5.18 -3.38 -5.99
CA ALA A 11 4.64 -3.81 -7.27
C ALA A 11 5.49 -3.35 -8.45
N THR A 12 6.41 -2.41 -8.22
CA THR A 12 7.27 -1.85 -9.28
C THR A 12 8.48 -2.76 -9.49
N PRO A 13 8.78 -3.14 -10.74
CA PRO A 13 9.99 -3.92 -11.01
C PRO A 13 11.24 -3.13 -10.67
N PRO A 14 12.33 -3.81 -10.21
CA PRO A 14 13.60 -3.12 -9.94
C PRO A 14 14.10 -2.37 -11.17
N GLY A 15 14.59 -1.14 -10.96
CA GLY A 15 15.19 -0.34 -12.04
C GLY A 15 14.21 0.37 -12.95
N SER A 16 12.93 0.37 -12.64
CA SER A 16 11.92 0.95 -13.53
C SER A 16 11.63 2.43 -13.25
N GLY A 17 12.65 3.26 -13.21
CA GLY A 17 12.50 4.71 -13.19
C GLY A 17 12.03 5.28 -11.86
N GLY A 18 11.44 6.48 -11.89
CA GLY A 18 11.20 7.30 -10.70
C GLY A 18 9.95 7.01 -9.90
N VAL A 19 9.14 6.02 -10.26
CA VAL A 19 7.90 5.72 -9.54
C VAL A 19 8.03 4.42 -8.77
N GLY A 20 7.79 4.47 -7.46
CA GLY A 20 7.70 3.29 -6.62
C GLY A 20 6.25 2.99 -6.28
N ILE A 21 5.85 1.74 -6.41
CA ILE A 21 4.47 1.32 -6.14
C ILE A 21 4.46 0.31 -5.00
N LEU A 22 3.68 0.61 -3.96
CA LEU A 22 3.35 -0.35 -2.91
C LEU A 22 1.88 -0.73 -3.04
N ARG A 23 1.60 -2.02 -2.92
CA ARG A 23 0.24 -2.54 -2.99
C ARG A 23 -0.06 -3.32 -1.73
N ILE A 24 -1.20 -3.03 -1.11
CA ILE A 24 -1.63 -3.63 0.14
C ILE A 24 -2.95 -4.35 -0.12
N SER A 25 -3.08 -5.60 0.32
CA SER A 25 -4.29 -6.40 0.10
C SER A 25 -4.72 -7.09 1.39
N GLY A 26 -5.97 -6.93 1.76
CA GLY A 26 -6.56 -7.56 2.91
C GLY A 26 -7.49 -6.63 3.67
N PHE A 27 -8.14 -7.14 4.73
CA PHE A 27 -9.13 -6.35 5.44
C PHE A 27 -8.53 -5.19 6.26
N LYS A 28 -7.21 -5.19 6.49
CA LYS A 28 -6.52 -4.09 7.15
C LYS A 28 -6.08 -2.99 6.17
N ALA A 29 -6.31 -3.16 4.87
CA ALA A 29 -5.91 -2.15 3.88
C ALA A 29 -6.57 -0.80 4.14
N ARG A 30 -7.82 -0.79 4.63
CA ARG A 30 -8.51 0.44 5.02
C ARG A 30 -7.76 1.15 6.15
N GLU A 31 -7.33 0.40 7.16
CA GLU A 31 -6.58 0.98 8.29
C GLU A 31 -5.26 1.57 7.83
N VAL A 32 -4.58 0.92 6.88
CA VAL A 32 -3.35 1.46 6.28
C VAL A 32 -3.62 2.81 5.63
N ALA A 33 -4.71 2.91 4.85
CA ALA A 33 -5.08 4.16 4.21
C ALA A 33 -5.31 5.26 5.25
N GLU A 34 -6.10 4.98 6.26
CA GLU A 34 -6.41 5.96 7.30
C GLU A 34 -5.17 6.39 8.08
N THR A 35 -4.25 5.45 8.32
CA THR A 35 -3.02 5.71 9.08
C THR A 35 -2.01 6.51 8.27
N VAL A 36 -1.77 6.14 7.01
CA VAL A 36 -0.72 6.73 6.17
C VAL A 36 -1.21 8.00 5.48
N LEU A 37 -2.47 8.02 5.06
CA LEU A 37 -3.03 9.13 4.28
C LEU A 37 -3.88 10.06 5.13
N GLY A 38 -4.35 9.61 6.28
CA GLY A 38 -5.28 10.37 7.11
C GLY A 38 -6.72 10.32 6.64
N LYS A 39 -7.00 9.57 5.59
CA LYS A 39 -8.35 9.42 5.04
C LYS A 39 -8.41 8.18 4.16
N LEU A 40 -9.64 7.72 3.88
CA LEU A 40 -9.87 6.66 2.91
C LEU A 40 -10.23 7.32 1.57
N PRO A 41 -9.43 7.12 0.51
CA PRO A 41 -9.73 7.70 -0.79
C PRO A 41 -11.06 7.18 -1.35
N LYS A 42 -11.69 7.97 -2.21
CA LYS A 42 -12.90 7.53 -2.92
C LYS A 42 -12.53 6.32 -3.80
N PRO A 43 -13.37 5.28 -3.82
CA PRO A 43 -13.08 4.08 -4.60
C PRO A 43 -12.76 4.38 -6.07
N ARG A 44 -11.67 3.80 -6.56
CA ARG A 44 -11.19 3.87 -7.94
C ARG A 44 -10.89 5.27 -8.45
N TYR A 45 -10.67 6.21 -7.53
CA TYR A 45 -10.31 7.59 -7.86
C TYR A 45 -8.84 7.80 -7.52
N ALA A 46 -8.06 8.25 -8.49
CA ALA A 46 -6.67 8.62 -8.24
C ALA A 46 -6.65 9.91 -7.42
N ASP A 47 -6.11 9.82 -6.20
CA ASP A 47 -6.07 10.94 -5.28
C ASP A 47 -4.60 11.25 -4.96
N TYR A 48 -4.18 12.48 -5.18
CA TYR A 48 -2.80 12.89 -4.93
C TYR A 48 -2.68 13.38 -3.49
N LEU A 49 -2.00 12.61 -2.65
CA LEU A 49 -1.99 12.83 -1.21
C LEU A 49 -0.57 12.71 -0.63
N PRO A 50 -0.32 13.37 0.52
CA PRO A 50 0.91 13.11 1.27
C PRO A 50 0.83 11.75 1.96
N PHE A 51 1.96 11.04 1.97
CA PHE A 51 2.14 9.78 2.69
C PHE A 51 2.93 10.10 3.94
N LYS A 52 2.33 9.84 5.12
CA LYS A 52 2.83 10.36 6.39
C LYS A 52 3.49 9.31 7.25
N ASP A 53 4.57 9.70 7.93
CA ASP A 53 5.21 8.91 8.96
C ASP A 53 4.46 9.02 10.28
N ALA A 54 4.91 8.26 11.28
CA ALA A 54 4.27 8.19 12.59
C ALA A 54 4.21 9.54 13.31
N ASP A 55 5.18 10.42 13.09
CA ASP A 55 5.24 11.74 13.69
C ASP A 55 4.47 12.82 12.91
N GLY A 56 3.78 12.41 11.84
CA GLY A 56 3.03 13.32 10.97
C GLY A 56 3.84 13.96 9.86
N SER A 57 5.16 13.73 9.82
CA SER A 57 5.99 14.26 8.74
C SER A 57 5.67 13.54 7.43
N VAL A 58 5.86 14.25 6.31
CA VAL A 58 5.57 13.71 4.99
C VAL A 58 6.78 12.94 4.48
N LEU A 59 6.61 11.64 4.24
CA LEU A 59 7.65 10.80 3.64
C LEU A 59 7.71 11.01 2.13
N ASP A 60 6.55 11.16 1.50
CA ASP A 60 6.44 11.32 0.06
C ASP A 60 5.08 11.90 -0.27
N GLN A 61 4.89 12.28 -1.53
CA GLN A 61 3.58 12.63 -2.05
C GLN A 61 3.36 11.82 -3.33
N GLY A 62 2.16 11.34 -3.49
CA GLY A 62 1.88 10.50 -4.66
C GLY A 62 0.42 10.17 -4.81
N ILE A 63 0.16 9.25 -5.70
CA ILE A 63 -1.19 8.82 -6.02
C ILE A 63 -1.59 7.68 -5.10
N ALA A 64 -2.76 7.80 -4.49
CA ALA A 64 -3.38 6.73 -3.71
C ALA A 64 -4.64 6.27 -4.44
N LEU A 65 -4.79 4.95 -4.53
CA LEU A 65 -5.94 4.31 -5.17
C LEU A 65 -6.53 3.30 -4.21
N TRP A 66 -7.84 3.39 -3.98
CA TRP A 66 -8.58 2.48 -3.11
C TRP A 66 -9.52 1.60 -3.94
N PHE A 67 -9.38 0.29 -3.77
CA PHE A 67 -10.22 -0.69 -4.47
C PHE A 67 -10.91 -1.58 -3.45
N PRO A 68 -12.15 -1.25 -3.05
CA PRO A 68 -12.86 -2.12 -2.10
C PRO A 68 -13.21 -3.45 -2.76
N GLY A 69 -13.04 -4.54 -2.01
CA GLY A 69 -13.45 -5.85 -2.48
C GLY A 69 -14.96 -5.96 -2.63
N PRO A 70 -15.46 -6.90 -3.43
CA PRO A 70 -14.69 -7.91 -4.18
C PRO A 70 -14.15 -7.44 -5.52
N ASN A 71 -14.44 -6.20 -5.93
CA ASN A 71 -14.07 -5.67 -7.26
C ASN A 71 -12.66 -5.13 -7.26
N SER A 72 -11.69 -6.00 -6.97
CA SER A 72 -10.28 -5.66 -6.89
C SER A 72 -9.45 -6.81 -7.44
N PHE A 73 -8.12 -6.59 -7.58
CA PHE A 73 -7.23 -7.60 -8.13
C PHE A 73 -7.31 -8.94 -7.38
N THR A 74 -7.30 -8.88 -6.05
CA THR A 74 -7.29 -10.10 -5.22
C THR A 74 -8.68 -10.52 -4.76
N GLY A 75 -9.70 -9.71 -5.00
CA GLY A 75 -11.04 -9.90 -4.42
C GLY A 75 -11.17 -9.37 -3.00
N GLU A 76 -10.06 -8.95 -2.40
CA GLU A 76 -10.04 -8.31 -1.07
C GLU A 76 -9.98 -6.79 -1.23
N ASP A 77 -10.02 -6.05 -0.11
CA ASP A 77 -9.74 -4.61 -0.15
C ASP A 77 -8.28 -4.40 -0.56
N VAL A 78 -8.03 -3.53 -1.52
CA VAL A 78 -6.68 -3.24 -2.02
C VAL A 78 -6.42 -1.75 -1.99
N LEU A 79 -5.28 -1.37 -1.43
CA LEU A 79 -4.77 0.00 -1.48
C LEU A 79 -3.48 0.01 -2.30
N GLU A 80 -3.36 0.96 -3.22
CA GLU A 80 -2.15 1.15 -3.99
C GLU A 80 -1.61 2.55 -3.73
N LEU A 81 -0.30 2.63 -3.45
CA LEU A 81 0.39 3.90 -3.20
C LEU A 81 1.51 4.03 -4.23
N GLN A 82 1.48 5.11 -5.01
CA GLN A 82 2.47 5.39 -6.04
C GLN A 82 3.24 6.65 -5.67
N GLY A 83 4.52 6.48 -5.34
CA GLY A 83 5.36 7.58 -4.86
C GLY A 83 6.55 7.84 -5.76
N HIS A 84 7.26 8.92 -5.50
CA HIS A 84 8.37 9.42 -6.32
C HIS A 84 9.68 9.55 -5.55
N GLY A 85 9.68 9.19 -4.26
CA GLY A 85 10.83 9.44 -3.38
C GLY A 85 12.03 8.51 -3.53
N GLY A 86 11.95 7.55 -4.44
CA GLY A 86 13.04 6.61 -4.66
C GLY A 86 13.08 5.48 -3.66
N PRO A 87 14.11 4.58 -3.76
CA PRO A 87 14.15 3.34 -2.95
C PRO A 87 14.20 3.57 -1.44
N VAL A 88 14.92 4.59 -0.98
CA VAL A 88 15.04 4.87 0.46
C VAL A 88 13.68 5.27 1.05
N ILE A 89 12.97 6.16 0.37
CA ILE A 89 11.66 6.63 0.81
C ILE A 89 10.64 5.49 0.73
N LEU A 90 10.70 4.69 -0.34
CA LEU A 90 9.82 3.53 -0.48
C LEU A 90 10.01 2.54 0.67
N ASP A 91 11.27 2.32 1.07
CA ASP A 91 11.58 1.44 2.19
C ASP A 91 11.06 2.00 3.52
N LEU A 92 11.20 3.31 3.74
CA LEU A 92 10.66 3.95 4.94
C LEU A 92 9.13 3.82 5.00
N LEU A 93 8.47 4.01 3.87
CA LEU A 93 7.02 3.87 3.78
C LEU A 93 6.60 2.43 4.05
N LEU A 94 7.32 1.47 3.50
CA LEU A 94 7.06 0.05 3.75
C LEU A 94 7.21 -0.28 5.23
N LYS A 95 8.27 0.19 5.88
CA LYS A 95 8.48 -0.01 7.30
C LYS A 95 7.36 0.60 8.14
N ARG A 96 6.90 1.79 7.75
CA ARG A 96 5.78 2.45 8.40
C ARG A 96 4.52 1.58 8.35
N ILE A 97 4.23 1.02 7.18
CA ILE A 97 3.06 0.16 6.99
C ILE A 97 3.19 -1.10 7.84
N LEU A 98 4.38 -1.67 7.92
CA LEU A 98 4.62 -2.90 8.68
C LEU A 98 4.49 -2.72 10.20
N THR A 99 4.45 -1.49 10.70
CA THR A 99 4.18 -1.25 12.13
C THR A 99 2.71 -1.45 12.48
N ILE A 100 1.83 -1.50 11.50
CA ILE A 100 0.40 -1.70 11.73
C ILE A 100 0.16 -3.19 12.01
N PRO A 101 -0.50 -3.53 13.15
CA PRO A 101 -0.76 -4.95 13.46
C PRO A 101 -1.54 -5.63 12.35
N GLY A 102 -1.16 -6.86 12.04
CA GLY A 102 -1.84 -7.67 11.01
C GLY A 102 -1.25 -7.52 9.62
N LEU A 103 -0.26 -6.66 9.44
CA LEU A 103 0.45 -6.46 8.18
C LEU A 103 1.71 -7.30 8.13
N ARG A 104 2.00 -7.89 6.96
CA ARG A 104 3.27 -8.56 6.69
C ARG A 104 3.65 -8.41 5.23
N ILE A 105 4.92 -8.65 4.93
CA ILE A 105 5.38 -8.64 3.54
C ILE A 105 4.81 -9.87 2.83
N ALA A 106 4.33 -9.67 1.61
CA ALA A 106 3.83 -10.76 0.79
C ALA A 106 4.94 -11.71 0.39
N ARG A 107 4.63 -13.00 0.32
CA ARG A 107 5.52 -13.99 -0.29
C ARG A 107 5.55 -13.76 -1.80
N PRO A 108 6.64 -14.17 -2.47
CA PRO A 108 6.68 -14.10 -3.95
C PRO A 108 5.44 -14.76 -4.55
N GLY A 109 4.75 -14.02 -5.43
CA GLY A 109 3.55 -14.53 -6.11
C GLY A 109 2.28 -14.52 -5.28
N GLU A 110 2.31 -14.07 -4.04
CA GLU A 110 1.13 -14.17 -3.16
C GLU A 110 -0.05 -13.34 -3.64
N PHE A 111 0.19 -12.17 -4.23
CA PHE A 111 -0.91 -11.38 -4.81
C PHE A 111 -1.61 -12.15 -5.92
N SER A 112 -0.85 -12.83 -6.78
CA SER A 112 -1.42 -13.65 -7.85
C SER A 112 -2.16 -14.87 -7.29
N GLU A 113 -1.68 -15.45 -6.19
CA GLU A 113 -2.37 -16.56 -5.54
C GLU A 113 -3.74 -16.16 -5.03
N ARG A 114 -3.87 -14.92 -4.53
CA ARG A 114 -5.14 -14.43 -3.97
C ARG A 114 -6.11 -13.94 -5.03
N ALA A 115 -5.60 -13.74 -6.23
CA ALA A 115 -6.41 -13.23 -7.33
C ALA A 115 -7.43 -14.27 -7.85
#